data_e130e15c7095d18b6c009ad24f72fd6a
#
_entry.id   e130e15c7095d18b6c009ad24f72fd6a
#
_cell.length_a   1.000
_cell.length_b   1.000
_cell.length_c   1.000
_cell.angle_alpha   90.00
_cell.angle_beta   90.00
_cell.angle_gamma   90.00
#
_symmetry.space_group_name_H-M   'P 1'
#
loop_
_entity.id
_entity.type
_entity.pdbx_description
1 polymer ?
#
loop_
_entity_poly.entity_id
_entity_poly.type
_entity_poly.pdbx_seq_one_letter_code
_entity_poly.pdbx_strand_id
1 'polypeptide(L)'
;MSKEKLLLVGAGGFGRMVAELAMLQYDCAFVDDGQPVGVEICGIPVVGGLADLPDLRKEYGLLVVGIGNNQFRAQVYEKAKVLGFAFPNIVAPSAYISPYSKMGYGCVVLQNACIQNGASVGNGVLLNAGTEIHCDAAV
;
A
#
# COMPACT_ATOMS: atom_id res chain seq x y z
N MET A 1 -17.28 -10.01 -11.66
CA MET A 1 -15.94 -10.62 -11.59
C MET A 1 -15.36 -10.42 -10.21
N SER A 2 -14.64 -11.40 -9.71
CA SER A 2 -14.00 -11.30 -8.41
C SER A 2 -12.79 -10.37 -8.48
N LYS A 3 -12.59 -9.60 -7.41
CA LYS A 3 -11.41 -8.75 -7.26
C LYS A 3 -10.20 -9.58 -6.90
N GLU A 4 -9.01 -9.12 -7.28
CA GLU A 4 -7.77 -9.74 -6.84
C GLU A 4 -7.58 -9.56 -5.34
N LYS A 5 -6.93 -10.53 -4.72
CA LYS A 5 -6.67 -10.54 -3.27
C LYS A 5 -5.42 -9.75 -2.94
N LEU A 6 -5.54 -8.83 -2.00
CA LEU A 6 -4.47 -7.94 -1.57
C LEU A 6 -4.29 -8.01 -0.05
N LEU A 7 -3.06 -8.20 0.39
CA LEU A 7 -2.70 -8.01 1.80
C LEU A 7 -2.31 -6.56 2.06
N LEU A 8 -2.88 -6.01 3.12
CA LEU A 8 -2.52 -4.70 3.63
C LEU A 8 -1.76 -4.88 4.93
N VAL A 9 -0.50 -4.55 4.96
CA VAL A 9 0.33 -4.62 6.17
C VAL A 9 0.17 -3.34 6.96
N GLY A 10 -0.37 -3.47 8.17
CA GLY A 10 -0.66 -2.35 9.05
C GLY A 10 -2.15 -2.00 9.09
N ALA A 11 -2.74 -2.13 10.27
CA ALA A 11 -4.16 -1.87 10.53
C ALA A 11 -4.36 -0.70 11.49
N GLY A 12 -3.36 0.15 11.67
CA GLY A 12 -3.46 1.40 12.41
C GLY A 12 -4.13 2.50 11.60
N GLY A 13 -4.01 3.74 12.07
CA GLY A 13 -4.65 4.88 11.43
C GLY A 13 -4.30 5.03 9.95
N PHE A 14 -3.02 4.96 9.63
CA PHE A 14 -2.56 5.08 8.25
C PHE A 14 -3.02 3.88 7.41
N GLY A 15 -2.89 2.67 7.94
CA GLY A 15 -3.34 1.45 7.25
C GLY A 15 -4.82 1.47 6.92
N ARG A 16 -5.65 2.04 7.80
CA ARG A 16 -7.09 2.19 7.54
C ARG A 16 -7.37 3.18 6.41
N MET A 17 -6.57 4.24 6.30
CA MET A 17 -6.68 5.20 5.19
C MET A 17 -6.34 4.53 3.86
N VAL A 18 -5.29 3.71 3.84
CA VAL A 18 -4.91 2.94 2.65
C VAL A 18 -6.01 1.94 2.29
N ALA A 19 -6.58 1.27 3.29
CA ALA A 19 -7.63 0.27 3.09
C ALA A 19 -8.87 0.84 2.40
N GLU A 20 -9.29 2.03 2.78
CA GLU A 20 -10.45 2.68 2.15
C GLU A 20 -10.27 2.88 0.65
N LEU A 21 -9.04 3.13 0.22
CA LEU A 21 -8.74 3.27 -1.21
C LEU A 21 -8.56 1.90 -1.87
N ALA A 22 -7.83 0.99 -1.23
CA ALA A 22 -7.52 -0.30 -1.80
C ALA A 22 -8.77 -1.15 -2.03
N MET A 23 -9.75 -1.07 -1.12
CA MET A 23 -10.98 -1.85 -1.23
C MET A 23 -11.86 -1.48 -2.43
N LEU A 24 -11.58 -0.35 -3.08
CA LEU A 24 -12.28 0.01 -4.31
C LEU A 24 -11.96 -0.96 -5.46
N GLN A 25 -10.76 -1.55 -5.46
CA GLN A 25 -10.28 -2.39 -6.55
C GLN A 25 -9.93 -3.82 -6.12
N TYR A 26 -9.66 -4.04 -4.84
CA TYR A 26 -9.11 -5.30 -4.35
C TYR A 26 -9.96 -5.90 -3.24
N ASP A 27 -9.88 -7.23 -3.14
CA ASP A 27 -10.38 -7.98 -1.99
C ASP A 27 -9.28 -7.99 -0.93
N CYS A 28 -9.44 -7.18 0.10
CA CYS A 28 -8.38 -6.86 1.06
C CYS A 28 -8.45 -7.71 2.33
N ALA A 29 -7.27 -7.99 2.90
CA ALA A 29 -7.14 -8.53 4.25
C ALA A 29 -5.96 -7.83 4.93
N PHE A 30 -6.05 -7.62 6.24
CA PHE A 30 -4.99 -7.01 7.02
C PHE A 30 -4.01 -8.04 7.57
N VAL A 31 -2.75 -7.64 7.60
CA VAL A 31 -1.68 -8.28 8.37
C VAL A 31 -1.20 -7.28 9.41
N ASP A 32 -1.30 -7.63 10.69
CA ASP A 32 -0.90 -6.73 11.77
C ASP A 32 -0.59 -7.53 13.03
N ASP A 33 0.64 -7.38 13.56
CA ASP A 33 1.08 -8.11 14.73
C ASP A 33 0.35 -7.69 16.02
N GLY A 34 -0.22 -6.50 16.04
CA GLY A 34 -0.92 -5.94 17.18
C GLY A 34 -2.41 -6.23 17.25
N GLN A 35 -2.95 -6.97 16.28
CA GLN A 35 -4.38 -7.24 16.20
C GLN A 35 -4.66 -8.75 16.20
N PRO A 36 -5.71 -9.20 16.91
CA PRO A 36 -6.09 -10.62 16.88
C PRO A 36 -6.56 -11.05 15.49
N VAL A 37 -6.17 -12.26 15.09
CA VAL A 37 -6.68 -12.87 13.85
C VAL A 37 -8.19 -13.05 13.94
N GLY A 38 -8.89 -12.69 12.88
CA GLY A 38 -10.35 -12.80 12.79
C GLY A 38 -11.10 -11.53 13.15
N VAL A 39 -10.43 -10.55 13.76
CA VAL A 39 -11.05 -9.24 14.00
C VAL A 39 -11.23 -8.53 12.66
N GLU A 40 -12.35 -7.85 12.49
CA GLU A 40 -12.60 -7.02 11.33
C GLU A 40 -12.36 -5.54 11.65
N ILE A 41 -11.62 -4.87 10.78
CA ILE A 41 -11.34 -3.43 10.88
C ILE A 41 -11.78 -2.81 9.56
N CYS A 42 -12.69 -1.85 9.60
CA CYS A 42 -13.33 -1.28 8.40
C CYS A 42 -13.98 -2.37 7.52
N GLY A 43 -14.52 -3.41 8.13
CA GLY A 43 -15.10 -4.54 7.41
C GLY A 43 -14.09 -5.47 6.76
N ILE A 44 -12.79 -5.31 7.04
CA ILE A 44 -11.71 -6.09 6.46
C ILE A 44 -11.09 -6.99 7.54
N PRO A 45 -10.99 -8.30 7.30
CA PRO A 45 -10.49 -9.21 8.33
C PRO A 45 -8.98 -9.10 8.51
N VAL A 46 -8.51 -9.27 9.74
CA VAL A 46 -7.11 -9.52 10.05
C VAL A 46 -6.85 -11.02 9.90
N VAL A 47 -5.91 -11.37 9.04
CA VAL A 47 -5.65 -12.79 8.70
C VAL A 47 -4.35 -13.32 9.26
N GLY A 48 -3.52 -12.48 9.85
CA GLY A 48 -2.26 -12.92 10.46
C GLY A 48 -1.35 -11.76 10.80
N GLY A 49 -0.15 -12.11 11.25
CA GLY A 49 0.96 -11.20 11.49
C GLY A 49 2.04 -11.32 10.43
N LEU A 50 3.14 -10.59 10.61
CA LEU A 50 4.26 -10.61 9.66
C LEU A 50 4.89 -11.99 9.52
N ALA A 51 4.92 -12.78 10.60
CA ALA A 51 5.47 -14.14 10.56
C ALA A 51 4.66 -15.08 9.66
N ASP A 52 3.41 -14.73 9.37
CA ASP A 52 2.51 -15.56 8.55
C ASP A 52 2.63 -15.27 7.05
N LEU A 53 3.43 -14.28 6.64
CA LEU A 53 3.54 -13.91 5.24
C LEU A 53 3.94 -15.07 4.32
N PRO A 54 4.87 -15.98 4.69
CA PRO A 54 5.18 -17.12 3.84
C PRO A 54 3.96 -18.01 3.52
N ASP A 55 3.13 -18.28 4.52
CA ASP A 55 1.92 -19.08 4.32
C ASP A 55 0.85 -18.30 3.56
N LEU A 56 0.68 -17.02 3.89
CA LEU A 56 -0.31 -16.17 3.23
C LEU A 56 0.00 -15.95 1.76
N ARG A 57 1.27 -16.02 1.36
CA ARG A 57 1.68 -15.91 -0.04
C ARG A 57 1.01 -16.94 -0.93
N LYS A 58 0.62 -18.09 -0.40
CA LYS A 58 -0.07 -19.14 -1.16
C LYS A 58 -1.45 -18.70 -1.64
N GLU A 59 -2.08 -17.79 -0.91
CA GLU A 59 -3.42 -17.28 -1.24
C GLU A 59 -3.39 -15.87 -1.81
N TYR A 60 -2.45 -15.04 -1.37
CA TYR A 60 -2.35 -13.63 -1.76
C TYR A 60 -1.10 -13.40 -2.60
N GLY A 61 -1.28 -12.84 -3.79
CA GLY A 61 -0.16 -12.47 -4.64
C GLY A 61 0.29 -11.03 -4.50
N LEU A 62 -0.57 -10.18 -3.94
CA LEU A 62 -0.36 -8.74 -3.87
C LEU A 62 -0.24 -8.27 -2.42
N LEU A 63 0.61 -7.26 -2.19
CA LEU A 63 0.82 -6.71 -0.87
C LEU A 63 1.15 -5.23 -0.96
N VAL A 64 0.59 -4.44 -0.05
CA VAL A 64 0.92 -3.03 0.14
C VAL A 64 1.14 -2.78 1.62
N VAL A 65 2.09 -1.93 1.97
CA VAL A 65 2.42 -1.58 3.35
C VAL A 65 1.84 -0.21 3.68
N GLY A 66 0.94 -0.16 4.64
CA GLY A 66 0.31 1.05 5.15
C GLY A 66 0.86 1.45 6.52
N ILE A 67 2.17 1.59 6.64
CA ILE A 67 2.86 1.93 7.88
C ILE A 67 3.70 3.18 7.64
N GLY A 68 3.53 4.18 8.51
CA GLY A 68 4.19 5.48 8.33
C GLY A 68 5.69 5.48 8.56
N ASN A 69 6.22 4.59 9.40
CA ASN A 69 7.66 4.52 9.64
C ASN A 69 8.37 4.06 8.38
N ASN A 70 9.21 4.91 7.81
CA ASN A 70 9.88 4.67 6.54
C ASN A 70 10.81 3.46 6.57
N GLN A 71 11.59 3.33 7.63
CA GLN A 71 12.56 2.24 7.75
C GLN A 71 11.87 0.88 7.90
N PHE A 72 10.85 0.81 8.74
CA PHE A 72 10.08 -0.41 8.93
C PHE A 72 9.33 -0.79 7.66
N ARG A 73 8.73 0.18 6.96
CA ARG A 73 8.04 -0.06 5.69
C ARG A 73 9.00 -0.65 4.65
N ALA A 74 10.20 -0.08 4.54
CA ALA A 74 11.22 -0.59 3.62
C ALA A 74 11.59 -2.04 3.94
N GLN A 75 11.77 -2.37 5.22
CA GLN A 75 12.09 -3.73 5.65
C GLN A 75 10.99 -4.73 5.30
N VAL A 76 9.72 -4.33 5.45
CA VAL A 76 8.60 -5.20 5.11
C VAL A 76 8.56 -5.46 3.60
N TYR A 77 8.74 -4.43 2.78
CA TYR A 77 8.79 -4.62 1.33
C TYR A 77 9.93 -5.54 0.89
N GLU A 78 11.12 -5.37 1.47
CA GLU A 78 12.24 -6.25 1.16
C GLU A 78 11.94 -7.72 1.48
N LYS A 79 11.38 -7.98 2.65
CA LYS A 79 10.99 -9.33 3.06
C LYS A 79 9.91 -9.90 2.14
N ALA A 80 8.89 -9.13 1.83
CA ALA A 80 7.80 -9.54 0.97
C ALA A 80 8.26 -9.80 -0.47
N LYS A 81 9.21 -9.02 -0.95
CA LYS A 81 9.80 -9.20 -2.29
C LYS A 81 10.49 -10.56 -2.41
N VAL A 82 11.26 -10.95 -1.40
CA VAL A 82 11.92 -12.26 -1.37
C VAL A 82 10.89 -13.39 -1.40
N LEU A 83 9.73 -13.18 -0.78
CA LEU A 83 8.65 -14.18 -0.76
C LEU A 83 7.86 -14.23 -2.08
N GLY A 84 8.10 -13.31 -3.00
CA GLY A 84 7.46 -13.32 -4.33
C GLY A 84 6.18 -12.53 -4.45
N PHE A 85 5.86 -11.66 -3.49
CA PHE A 85 4.73 -10.74 -3.63
C PHE A 85 4.98 -9.68 -4.71
N ALA A 86 3.91 -9.25 -5.37
CA ALA A 86 3.91 -8.07 -6.20
C ALA A 86 3.27 -6.89 -5.44
N PHE A 87 3.63 -5.68 -5.81
CA PHE A 87 3.27 -4.48 -5.04
C PHE A 87 2.55 -3.47 -5.94
N PRO A 88 1.20 -3.47 -5.94
CA PRO A 88 0.47 -2.46 -6.69
C PRO A 88 0.60 -1.08 -6.05
N ASN A 89 0.37 -0.05 -6.82
CA ASN A 89 0.22 1.31 -6.32
C ASN A 89 -1.23 1.55 -5.95
N ILE A 90 -1.47 2.17 -4.82
CA ILE A 90 -2.81 2.54 -4.37
C ILE A 90 -2.94 4.04 -4.51
N VAL A 91 -3.80 4.47 -5.41
CA VAL A 91 -3.94 5.88 -5.78
C VAL A 91 -5.38 6.32 -5.58
N ALA A 92 -5.56 7.41 -4.84
CA ALA A 92 -6.89 7.99 -4.64
C ALA A 92 -7.44 8.50 -5.97
N PRO A 93 -8.73 8.32 -6.24
CA PRO A 93 -9.34 8.84 -7.47
C PRO A 93 -9.19 10.35 -7.64
N SER A 94 -9.08 11.10 -6.55
CA SER A 94 -8.91 12.55 -6.57
C SER A 94 -7.45 13.00 -6.72
N ALA A 95 -6.49 12.08 -6.77
CA ALA A 95 -5.09 12.43 -6.98
C ALA A 95 -4.82 12.68 -8.47
N TYR A 96 -3.91 13.61 -8.76
CA TYR A 96 -3.43 13.83 -10.12
C TYR A 96 -2.02 13.27 -10.26
N ILE A 97 -1.84 12.39 -11.24
CA ILE A 97 -0.52 11.84 -11.56
C ILE A 97 -0.24 12.17 -13.02
N SER A 98 0.78 12.99 -13.27
CA SER A 98 1.18 13.34 -14.63
C SER A 98 1.54 12.08 -15.42
N PRO A 99 1.06 11.94 -16.65
CA PRO A 99 1.49 10.82 -17.51
C PRO A 99 2.97 10.89 -17.90
N TYR A 100 3.61 12.02 -17.65
CA TYR A 100 5.04 12.22 -17.90
C TYR A 100 5.88 12.13 -16.61
N SER A 101 5.28 11.66 -15.52
CA SER A 101 6.01 11.33 -14.29
C SER A 101 6.37 9.84 -14.27
N LYS A 102 7.26 9.49 -13.35
CA LYS A 102 7.64 8.09 -13.11
C LYS A 102 7.33 7.74 -11.68
N MET A 103 6.79 6.54 -11.46
CA MET A 103 6.47 6.05 -10.13
C MET A 103 6.89 4.59 -10.01
N GLY A 104 7.55 4.25 -8.91
CA GLY A 104 7.93 2.87 -8.61
C GLY A 104 6.73 2.02 -8.16
N TYR A 105 7.01 0.94 -7.48
CA TYR A 105 5.97 0.04 -6.98
C TYR A 105 5.61 0.33 -5.52
N GLY A 106 4.43 -0.14 -5.09
CA GLY A 106 4.00 -0.11 -3.69
C GLY A 106 3.80 1.28 -3.13
N CYS A 107 3.57 2.26 -3.99
CA CYS A 107 3.31 3.63 -3.56
C CYS A 107 1.86 3.81 -3.15
N VAL A 108 1.63 4.65 -2.16
CA VAL A 108 0.30 5.08 -1.75
C VAL A 108 0.18 6.57 -1.98
N VAL A 109 -0.80 6.96 -2.77
CA VAL A 109 -1.04 8.36 -3.12
C VAL A 109 -2.43 8.72 -2.62
N LEU A 110 -2.51 9.52 -1.56
CA LEU A 110 -3.76 9.85 -0.91
C LEU A 110 -4.50 10.99 -1.63
N GLN A 111 -5.68 11.33 -1.11
CA GLN A 111 -6.61 12.25 -1.73
C GLN A 111 -5.97 13.62 -2.02
N ASN A 112 -6.25 14.13 -3.22
CA ASN A 112 -5.81 15.45 -3.68
C ASN A 112 -4.28 15.63 -3.74
N ALA A 113 -3.51 14.55 -3.68
CA ALA A 113 -2.08 14.63 -3.96
C ALA A 113 -1.85 14.85 -5.45
N CYS A 114 -0.72 15.45 -5.78
CA CYS A 114 -0.41 15.86 -7.13
C CYS A 114 1.04 15.52 -7.46
N ILE A 115 1.25 14.75 -8.53
CA ILE A 115 2.59 14.45 -9.05
C ILE A 115 2.71 15.11 -10.41
N GLN A 116 3.59 16.10 -10.52
CA GLN A 116 3.70 16.94 -11.68
C GLN A 116 4.61 16.34 -12.77
N ASN A 117 4.58 16.98 -13.94
CA ASN A 117 5.36 16.59 -15.11
C ASN A 117 6.85 16.46 -14.76
N GLY A 118 7.47 15.36 -15.19
CA GLY A 118 8.90 15.12 -14.99
C GLY A 118 9.29 14.64 -13.61
N ALA A 119 8.36 14.57 -12.65
CA ALA A 119 8.67 14.09 -11.31
C ALA A 119 8.96 12.60 -11.30
N SER A 120 9.80 12.17 -10.37
CA SER A 120 10.14 10.76 -10.15
C SER A 120 9.84 10.38 -8.70
N VAL A 121 9.04 9.35 -8.52
CA VAL A 121 8.67 8.81 -7.21
C VAL A 121 9.21 7.38 -7.13
N GLY A 122 9.99 7.09 -6.08
CA GLY A 122 10.60 5.77 -5.90
C GLY A 122 9.62 4.72 -5.42
N ASN A 123 10.16 3.59 -4.96
CA ASN A 123 9.35 2.47 -4.48
C ASN A 123 8.87 2.70 -3.05
N GLY A 124 7.64 2.28 -2.75
CA GLY A 124 7.11 2.28 -1.41
C GLY A 124 6.90 3.67 -0.79
N VAL A 125 6.75 4.69 -1.62
CA VAL A 125 6.58 6.07 -1.15
C VAL A 125 5.13 6.30 -0.74
N LEU A 126 4.95 6.95 0.42
CA LEU A 126 3.63 7.38 0.89
C LEU A 126 3.50 8.88 0.69
N LEU A 127 2.53 9.29 -0.12
CA LEU A 127 2.19 10.68 -0.33
C LEU A 127 0.88 10.98 0.40
N ASN A 128 0.96 11.78 1.45
CA ASN A 128 -0.21 12.20 2.23
C ASN A 128 -1.16 13.05 1.40
N ALA A 129 -2.40 13.18 1.92
CA ALA A 129 -3.41 14.00 1.27
C ALA A 129 -2.89 15.42 1.03
N GLY A 130 -3.13 15.92 -0.18
CA GLY A 130 -2.73 17.27 -0.56
C GLY A 130 -1.24 17.47 -0.85
N THR A 131 -0.43 16.41 -0.81
CA THR A 131 1.01 16.51 -1.12
C THR A 131 1.20 16.88 -2.59
N GLU A 132 2.14 17.78 -2.85
CA GLU A 132 2.57 18.11 -4.21
C GLU A 132 4.01 17.70 -4.43
N ILE A 133 4.26 16.90 -5.46
CA ILE A 133 5.60 16.63 -5.97
C ILE A 133 5.77 17.49 -7.21
N HIS A 134 6.59 18.51 -7.08
CA HIS A 134 6.78 19.54 -8.11
C HIS A 134 7.43 18.95 -9.38
N CYS A 135 7.32 19.70 -10.49
CA CYS A 135 7.92 19.25 -11.74
C CYS A 135 9.42 18.98 -11.58
N ASP A 136 9.88 17.89 -12.16
CA ASP A 136 11.27 17.42 -12.14
C ASP A 136 11.83 17.08 -10.75
N ALA A 137 11.01 17.12 -9.71
CA ALA A 137 11.44 16.71 -8.37
C ALA A 137 11.57 15.19 -8.28
N ALA A 138 12.41 14.72 -7.37
CA ALA A 138 12.61 13.28 -7.10
C ALA A 138 12.37 12.98 -5.62
N VAL A 139 11.64 11.90 -5.36
CA VAL A 139 11.31 11.44 -4.00
C VAL A 139 11.64 9.96 -3.87
#